data_f062861bbb83c1fd319baeb95dfbfa2e
#
_entry.id   f062861bbb83c1fd319baeb95dfbfa2e
#
_cell.length_a   1.000
_cell.length_b   1.000
_cell.length_c   1.000
_cell.angle_alpha   90.00
_cell.angle_beta   90.00
_cell.angle_gamma   90.00
#
_symmetry.space_group_name_H-M   'P 1'
#
loop_
_entity.id
_entity.type
_entity.pdbx_description
1 polymer ?
#
loop_
_entity_poly.entity_id
_entity_poly.type
_entity_poly.pdbx_seq_one_letter_code
_entity_poly.pdbx_strand_id
1 'polypeptide(L)'
;MPDTRHTRLAVLGSPIGHSKSPELHRAAYRELGLDWTYEAVDVTGETLPGFVGGLGADWRGLSLTMPLKRDVLRLLARHDDLVDLTGGANTVLITESGLAGFNTDVYGLVEALRGSGVVRVSAVQLIGAGATAASVLVAVASLGATEVLVTTRSPEKATALFALAERLGMSATAAGLSGRRGDFVADLVVSTLPGGTRLDLPLPAEVLSGATLLDVAYDPWPTPLATRFLEAGGSVISGLEMLVNQALAQVRIFVTGSPQTPVDDEASVLRAMRASIGLPPLPH
;
A
#
# COMPACT_ATOMS: atom_id res chain seq x y z
N MET A 1 -14.49 -14.35 27.23
CA MET A 1 -13.44 -13.57 27.90
C MET A 1 -12.36 -13.36 26.86
N PRO A 2 -11.94 -12.14 26.53
CA PRO A 2 -10.75 -11.99 25.69
C PRO A 2 -9.57 -12.62 26.39
N ASP A 3 -8.81 -13.42 25.64
CA ASP A 3 -7.62 -14.09 26.13
C ASP A 3 -6.58 -13.01 26.54
N THR A 4 -6.28 -12.90 27.84
CA THR A 4 -5.37 -11.90 28.40
C THR A 4 -3.89 -12.23 28.13
N ARG A 5 -3.58 -13.16 27.21
CA ARG A 5 -2.20 -13.44 26.82
C ARG A 5 -1.65 -12.24 26.05
N HIS A 6 -0.46 -11.83 26.41
CA HIS A 6 0.30 -10.80 25.70
C HIS A 6 0.43 -11.17 24.21
N THR A 7 -0.20 -10.40 23.34
CA THR A 7 -0.28 -10.70 21.90
C THR A 7 0.76 -9.87 21.15
N ARG A 8 1.52 -10.53 20.29
CA ARG A 8 2.60 -9.92 19.50
C ARG A 8 2.25 -9.83 18.03
N LEU A 9 2.64 -8.71 17.46
CA LEU A 9 2.59 -8.44 16.02
C LEU A 9 3.83 -7.68 15.60
N ALA A 10 4.14 -7.71 14.32
CA ALA A 10 5.26 -6.95 13.77
C ALA A 10 5.05 -6.58 12.30
N VAL A 11 5.73 -5.52 11.86
CA VAL A 11 6.01 -5.30 10.45
C VAL A 11 7.39 -5.83 10.10
N LEU A 12 7.48 -6.60 9.02
CA LEU A 12 8.70 -7.18 8.49
C LEU A 12 9.07 -6.53 7.15
N GLY A 13 10.35 -6.29 6.95
CA GLY A 13 10.93 -5.77 5.70
C GLY A 13 12.41 -5.49 5.86
N SER A 14 13.09 -5.08 4.80
CA SER A 14 14.52 -4.70 4.87
C SER A 14 14.85 -3.65 3.79
N PRO A 15 15.34 -2.45 4.18
CA PRO A 15 15.44 -1.92 5.54
C PRO A 15 14.09 -1.52 6.12
N ILE A 16 13.89 -1.65 7.45
CA ILE A 16 12.59 -1.42 8.10
C ILE A 16 12.57 -0.22 9.08
N GLY A 17 13.74 0.36 9.37
CA GLY A 17 13.90 1.34 10.45
C GLY A 17 13.05 2.62 10.35
N HIS A 18 12.56 2.96 9.15
CA HIS A 18 11.74 4.15 8.90
C HIS A 18 10.22 3.86 8.86
N SER A 19 9.82 2.62 9.16
CA SER A 19 8.40 2.24 9.12
C SER A 19 7.59 2.94 10.21
N LYS A 20 6.49 3.61 9.81
CA LYS A 20 5.51 4.21 10.72
C LYS A 20 4.40 3.26 11.13
N SER A 21 4.42 2.00 10.67
CA SER A 21 3.42 1.00 11.06
C SER A 21 3.36 0.75 12.56
N PRO A 22 4.49 0.72 13.32
CA PRO A 22 4.41 0.55 14.78
C PRO A 22 3.65 1.67 15.49
N GLU A 23 3.81 2.92 15.04
CA GLU A 23 3.09 4.08 15.60
C GLU A 23 1.57 3.94 15.37
N LEU A 24 1.18 3.58 14.13
CA LEU A 24 -0.21 3.39 13.73
C LEU A 24 -0.90 2.27 14.52
N HIS A 25 -0.29 1.09 14.55
CA HIS A 25 -0.88 -0.08 15.20
C HIS A 25 -0.96 0.07 16.72
N ARG A 26 0.06 0.64 17.35
CA ARG A 26 0.04 0.93 18.80
C ARG A 26 -1.06 1.94 19.15
N ALA A 27 -1.30 2.95 18.29
CA ALA A 27 -2.39 3.90 18.49
C ALA A 27 -3.74 3.20 18.38
N ALA A 28 -3.93 2.34 17.37
CA ALA A 28 -5.15 1.55 17.18
C ALA A 28 -5.43 0.62 18.37
N TYR A 29 -4.43 -0.13 18.81
CA TYR A 29 -4.60 -1.10 19.91
C TYR A 29 -4.88 -0.40 21.25
N ARG A 30 -4.26 0.76 21.48
CA ARG A 30 -4.57 1.58 22.66
C ARG A 30 -6.01 2.08 22.65
N GLU A 31 -6.50 2.55 21.52
CA GLU A 31 -7.90 3.02 21.37
C GLU A 31 -8.90 1.87 21.58
N LEU A 32 -8.56 0.67 21.11
CA LEU A 32 -9.35 -0.54 21.28
C LEU A 32 -9.21 -1.19 22.69
N GLY A 33 -8.37 -0.64 23.57
CA GLY A 33 -8.12 -1.22 24.88
C GLY A 33 -7.42 -2.59 24.85
N LEU A 34 -6.65 -2.89 23.79
CA LEU A 34 -5.93 -4.15 23.62
C LEU A 34 -4.49 -4.04 24.16
N ASP A 35 -4.09 -4.99 24.99
CA ASP A 35 -2.70 -5.12 25.46
C ASP A 35 -1.84 -5.89 24.43
N TRP A 36 -1.74 -5.32 23.24
CA TRP A 36 -1.02 -5.90 22.12
C TRP A 36 0.25 -5.10 21.81
N THR A 37 1.33 -5.80 21.50
CA THR A 37 2.58 -5.17 21.04
C THR A 37 2.73 -5.26 19.55
N TYR A 38 3.34 -4.21 18.97
CA TYR A 38 3.65 -4.16 17.56
C TYR A 38 5.04 -3.57 17.34
N GLU A 39 5.90 -4.31 16.67
CA GLU A 39 7.32 -4.00 16.47
C GLU A 39 7.67 -3.88 14.98
N ALA A 40 8.83 -3.29 14.67
CA ALA A 40 9.47 -3.37 13.37
C ALA A 40 10.66 -4.31 13.46
N VAL A 41 10.71 -5.31 12.58
CA VAL A 41 11.77 -6.31 12.57
C VAL A 41 12.40 -6.37 11.18
N ASP A 42 13.73 -6.22 11.11
CA ASP A 42 14.46 -6.32 9.86
C ASP A 42 14.57 -7.78 9.44
N VAL A 43 13.90 -8.11 8.33
CA VAL A 43 13.81 -9.47 7.77
C VAL A 43 13.96 -9.39 6.26
N THR A 44 14.86 -10.20 5.72
CA THR A 44 15.06 -10.37 4.28
C THR A 44 14.27 -11.58 3.75
N GLY A 45 14.14 -11.71 2.43
CA GLY A 45 13.50 -12.90 1.81
C GLY A 45 14.21 -14.20 2.17
N GLU A 46 15.51 -14.15 2.43
CA GLU A 46 16.30 -15.32 2.84
C GLU A 46 16.01 -15.74 4.29
N THR A 47 15.87 -14.77 5.20
CA THR A 47 15.65 -15.04 6.63
C THR A 47 14.17 -15.22 6.99
N LEU A 48 13.24 -14.83 6.11
CA LEU A 48 11.79 -14.91 6.36
C LEU A 48 11.30 -16.30 6.76
N PRO A 49 11.70 -17.42 6.10
CA PRO A 49 11.20 -18.76 6.50
C PRO A 49 11.62 -19.12 7.91
N GLY A 50 12.87 -18.82 8.30
CA GLY A 50 13.37 -19.07 9.64
C GLY A 50 12.66 -18.23 10.71
N PHE A 51 12.41 -16.95 10.42
CA PHE A 51 11.63 -16.08 11.31
C PHE A 51 10.22 -16.62 11.54
N VAL A 52 9.52 -16.98 10.46
CA VAL A 52 8.15 -17.52 10.54
C VAL A 52 8.12 -18.86 11.26
N GLY A 53 9.09 -19.74 11.04
CA GLY A 53 9.20 -21.03 11.72
C GLY A 53 9.50 -20.91 13.23
N GLY A 54 10.01 -19.79 13.69
CA GLY A 54 10.31 -19.48 15.11
C GLY A 54 9.17 -18.78 15.86
N LEU A 55 8.02 -18.51 15.23
CA LEU A 55 6.90 -17.81 15.87
C LEU A 55 6.24 -18.69 16.94
N GLY A 56 6.09 -18.15 18.15
CA GLY A 56 5.38 -18.80 19.26
C GLY A 56 3.86 -18.58 19.19
N ALA A 57 3.15 -19.18 20.15
CA ALA A 57 1.69 -19.10 20.25
C ALA A 57 1.18 -17.70 20.68
N ASP A 58 2.07 -16.82 21.09
CA ASP A 58 1.81 -15.42 21.45
C ASP A 58 1.73 -14.49 20.21
N TRP A 59 2.07 -14.99 19.02
CA TRP A 59 2.00 -14.22 17.80
C TRP A 59 0.62 -14.29 17.13
N ARG A 60 0.08 -13.13 16.79
CA ARG A 60 -1.22 -13.00 16.13
C ARG A 60 -1.10 -12.80 14.61
N GLY A 61 -0.11 -12.05 14.16
CA GLY A 61 0.05 -11.76 12.75
C GLY A 61 1.25 -10.89 12.42
N LEU A 62 1.46 -10.71 11.12
CA LEU A 62 2.59 -9.98 10.56
C LEU A 62 2.10 -9.03 9.46
N SER A 63 2.62 -7.81 9.44
CA SER A 63 2.57 -6.95 8.27
C SER A 63 3.86 -7.10 7.48
N LEU A 64 3.79 -7.00 6.15
CA LEU A 64 4.93 -7.22 5.27
C LEU A 64 5.11 -6.04 4.32
N THR A 65 6.35 -5.56 4.22
CA THR A 65 6.74 -4.58 3.21
C THR A 65 7.87 -5.10 2.32
N MET A 66 8.49 -4.24 1.56
CA MET A 66 9.61 -4.61 0.68
C MET A 66 10.73 -5.31 1.46
N PRO A 67 11.31 -6.40 0.96
CA PRO A 67 11.00 -7.08 -0.29
C PRO A 67 9.96 -8.22 -0.17
N LEU A 68 9.38 -8.46 0.99
CA LEU A 68 8.78 -9.70 1.45
C LEU A 68 7.39 -10.05 0.90
N LYS A 69 6.67 -9.08 0.30
CA LYS A 69 5.26 -9.29 -0.13
C LYS A 69 5.05 -10.46 -1.09
N ARG A 70 6.05 -10.81 -1.89
CA ARG A 70 6.04 -11.97 -2.79
C ARG A 70 6.65 -13.21 -2.14
N ASP A 71 7.68 -13.03 -1.34
CA ASP A 71 8.41 -14.14 -0.73
C ASP A 71 7.56 -14.92 0.26
N VAL A 72 6.62 -14.25 0.92
CA VAL A 72 5.72 -14.86 1.90
C VAL A 72 4.71 -15.83 1.27
N LEU A 73 4.37 -15.69 -0.02
CA LEU A 73 3.33 -16.49 -0.66
C LEU A 73 3.55 -17.99 -0.52
N ARG A 74 4.80 -18.43 -0.59
CA ARG A 74 5.18 -19.85 -0.43
C ARG A 74 4.97 -20.43 0.98
N LEU A 75 4.74 -19.54 1.97
CA LEU A 75 4.55 -19.91 3.37
C LEU A 75 3.06 -19.92 3.76
N LEU A 76 2.19 -19.39 2.89
CA LEU A 76 0.77 -19.26 3.18
C LEU A 76 0.04 -20.59 2.99
N ALA A 77 -0.83 -20.96 3.93
CA ALA A 77 -1.77 -22.07 3.78
C ALA A 77 -3.01 -21.67 2.96
N ARG A 78 -3.39 -20.40 3.04
CA ARG A 78 -4.51 -19.79 2.27
C ARG A 78 -4.29 -18.29 2.12
N HIS A 79 -4.98 -17.68 1.17
CA HIS A 79 -4.95 -16.24 0.94
C HIS A 79 -6.26 -15.74 0.31
N ASP A 80 -6.44 -14.43 0.27
CA ASP A 80 -7.60 -13.79 -0.35
C ASP A 80 -7.42 -13.59 -1.86
N ASP A 81 -8.52 -13.27 -2.56
CA ASP A 81 -8.54 -13.05 -4.01
C ASP A 81 -7.63 -11.89 -4.44
N LEU A 82 -7.41 -10.89 -3.58
CA LEU A 82 -6.53 -9.76 -3.88
C LEU A 82 -5.06 -10.19 -3.91
N VAL A 83 -4.67 -11.18 -3.12
CA VAL A 83 -3.33 -11.78 -3.18
C VAL A 83 -3.15 -12.51 -4.52
N ASP A 84 -4.17 -13.26 -4.97
CA ASP A 84 -4.14 -13.93 -6.29
C ASP A 84 -4.02 -12.92 -7.44
N LEU A 85 -4.78 -11.84 -7.38
CA LEU A 85 -4.76 -10.80 -8.40
C LEU A 85 -3.43 -10.07 -8.47
N THR A 86 -2.89 -9.67 -7.31
CA THR A 86 -1.72 -8.79 -7.23
C THR A 86 -0.39 -9.54 -7.19
N GLY A 87 -0.43 -10.85 -6.87
CA GLY A 87 0.77 -11.66 -6.67
C GLY A 87 1.60 -11.22 -5.46
N GLY A 88 0.95 -10.69 -4.40
CA GLY A 88 1.64 -10.27 -3.19
C GLY A 88 0.73 -10.07 -1.99
N ALA A 89 1.18 -10.50 -0.81
CA ALA A 89 0.51 -10.30 0.47
C ALA A 89 1.30 -9.29 1.33
N ASN A 90 0.61 -8.32 1.89
CA ASN A 90 1.20 -7.38 2.86
C ASN A 90 0.76 -7.65 4.31
N THR A 91 -0.10 -8.64 4.52
CA THR A 91 -0.67 -8.99 5.82
C THR A 91 -0.77 -10.51 5.95
N VAL A 92 -0.35 -11.04 7.08
CA VAL A 92 -0.46 -12.45 7.43
C VAL A 92 -1.12 -12.58 8.79
N LEU A 93 -2.22 -13.32 8.85
CA LEU A 93 -2.87 -13.72 10.08
C LEU A 93 -2.45 -15.14 10.43
N ILE A 94 -2.02 -15.36 11.66
CA ILE A 94 -1.68 -16.69 12.19
C ILE A 94 -2.97 -17.34 12.68
N THR A 95 -3.30 -18.51 12.15
CA THR A 95 -4.51 -19.26 12.49
C THR A 95 -4.15 -20.71 12.86
N GLU A 96 -5.07 -21.42 13.48
CA GLU A 96 -4.89 -22.86 13.79
C GLU A 96 -4.64 -23.71 12.53
N SER A 97 -5.18 -23.30 11.39
CA SER A 97 -5.01 -23.96 10.09
C SER A 97 -3.79 -23.49 9.30
N GLY A 98 -2.91 -22.70 9.91
CA GLY A 98 -1.72 -22.14 9.27
C GLY A 98 -1.84 -20.65 8.96
N LEU A 99 -0.97 -20.15 8.09
CA LEU A 99 -0.88 -18.73 7.76
C LEU A 99 -1.91 -18.34 6.70
N ALA A 100 -2.70 -17.31 6.99
CA ALA A 100 -3.64 -16.71 6.05
C ALA A 100 -3.11 -15.35 5.55
N GLY A 101 -2.94 -15.22 4.23
CA GLY A 101 -2.42 -14.01 3.59
C GLY A 101 -3.50 -13.10 3.04
N PHE A 102 -3.27 -11.78 3.12
CA PHE A 102 -4.17 -10.74 2.61
C PHE A 102 -3.39 -9.62 1.93
N ASN A 103 -4.06 -8.91 1.03
CA ASN A 103 -3.53 -7.68 0.45
C ASN A 103 -4.41 -6.49 0.84
N THR A 104 -3.95 -5.68 1.79
CA THR A 104 -4.63 -4.46 2.23
C THR A 104 -4.17 -3.20 1.49
N ASP A 105 -3.15 -3.29 0.63
CA ASP A 105 -2.66 -2.15 -0.15
C ASP A 105 -3.74 -1.62 -1.08
N VAL A 106 -4.54 -2.50 -1.70
CA VAL A 106 -5.64 -2.11 -2.60
C VAL A 106 -6.65 -1.24 -1.85
N TYR A 107 -7.09 -1.68 -0.66
CA TYR A 107 -7.98 -0.90 0.19
C TYR A 107 -7.35 0.45 0.55
N GLY A 108 -6.08 0.44 0.98
CA GLY A 108 -5.35 1.66 1.34
C GLY A 108 -5.28 2.69 0.21
N LEU A 109 -5.05 2.23 -1.02
CA LEU A 109 -5.01 3.07 -2.22
C LEU A 109 -6.38 3.67 -2.56
N VAL A 110 -7.44 2.84 -2.56
CA VAL A 110 -8.81 3.28 -2.85
C VAL A 110 -9.27 4.34 -1.85
N GLU A 111 -9.08 4.09 -0.56
CA GLU A 111 -9.52 5.02 0.48
C GLU A 111 -8.67 6.31 0.52
N ALA A 112 -7.36 6.24 0.22
CA ALA A 112 -6.53 7.45 0.08
C ALA A 112 -7.02 8.34 -1.07
N LEU A 113 -7.35 7.74 -2.21
CA LEU A 113 -7.89 8.46 -3.37
C LEU A 113 -9.26 9.06 -3.06
N ARG A 114 -10.20 8.26 -2.54
CA ARG A 114 -11.56 8.72 -2.18
C ARG A 114 -11.57 9.81 -1.13
N GLY A 115 -10.77 9.64 -0.08
CA GLY A 115 -10.64 10.65 0.99
C GLY A 115 -10.05 11.97 0.53
N SER A 116 -9.37 11.97 -0.64
CA SER A 116 -8.85 13.17 -1.29
C SER A 116 -9.73 13.69 -2.43
N GLY A 117 -10.98 13.17 -2.56
CA GLY A 117 -11.95 13.60 -3.56
C GLY A 117 -11.81 12.91 -4.93
N VAL A 118 -10.88 11.97 -5.09
CA VAL A 118 -10.71 11.21 -6.34
C VAL A 118 -11.59 9.95 -6.28
N VAL A 119 -12.82 10.06 -6.74
CA VAL A 119 -13.82 8.97 -6.71
C VAL A 119 -13.91 8.21 -8.02
N ARG A 120 -13.38 8.76 -9.12
CA ARG A 120 -13.31 8.15 -10.44
C ARG A 120 -12.06 8.60 -11.17
N VAL A 121 -11.48 7.68 -11.95
CA VAL A 121 -10.33 7.94 -12.82
C VAL A 121 -10.54 7.22 -14.16
N SER A 122 -9.94 7.72 -15.23
CA SER A 122 -10.01 7.12 -16.57
C SER A 122 -8.63 6.74 -17.10
N ALA A 123 -7.69 7.67 -17.10
CA ALA A 123 -6.34 7.51 -17.64
C ALA A 123 -5.30 7.66 -16.55
N VAL A 124 -4.55 6.59 -16.28
CA VAL A 124 -3.62 6.54 -15.14
C VAL A 124 -2.19 6.39 -15.63
N GLN A 125 -1.28 7.25 -15.16
CA GLN A 125 0.13 7.02 -15.32
C GLN A 125 0.70 6.37 -14.05
N LEU A 126 1.15 5.11 -14.17
CA LEU A 126 1.78 4.34 -13.10
C LEU A 126 3.30 4.40 -13.24
N ILE A 127 3.99 4.97 -12.26
CA ILE A 127 5.45 5.08 -12.22
C ILE A 127 5.99 4.00 -11.28
N GLY A 128 6.72 3.03 -11.85
CA GLY A 128 7.23 1.87 -11.13
C GLY A 128 6.55 0.56 -11.53
N ALA A 129 7.19 -0.58 -11.21
CA ALA A 129 6.73 -1.93 -11.56
C ALA A 129 7.01 -2.94 -10.43
N GLY A 130 6.95 -2.49 -9.17
CA GLY A 130 7.12 -3.32 -7.98
C GLY A 130 5.82 -4.04 -7.55
N ALA A 131 5.82 -4.64 -6.37
CA ALA A 131 4.64 -5.32 -5.82
C ALA A 131 3.46 -4.35 -5.64
N THR A 132 3.70 -3.14 -5.15
CA THR A 132 2.66 -2.12 -4.97
C THR A 132 2.03 -1.67 -6.31
N ALA A 133 2.77 -1.73 -7.42
CA ALA A 133 2.24 -1.39 -8.74
C ALA A 133 1.06 -2.28 -9.16
N ALA A 134 1.07 -3.56 -8.82
CA ALA A 134 -0.05 -4.46 -9.07
C ALA A 134 -1.29 -4.06 -8.23
N SER A 135 -1.09 -3.70 -6.95
CA SER A 135 -2.17 -3.19 -6.10
C SER A 135 -2.77 -1.88 -6.64
N VAL A 136 -1.93 -1.01 -7.23
CA VAL A 136 -2.41 0.22 -7.90
C VAL A 136 -3.33 -0.13 -9.07
N LEU A 137 -2.97 -1.07 -9.94
CA LEU A 137 -3.82 -1.46 -11.08
C LEU A 137 -5.20 -1.94 -10.61
N VAL A 138 -5.25 -2.77 -9.56
CA VAL A 138 -6.52 -3.26 -9.00
C VAL A 138 -7.33 -2.10 -8.40
N ALA A 139 -6.69 -1.20 -7.67
CA ALA A 139 -7.35 -0.04 -7.07
C ALA A 139 -7.93 0.90 -8.13
N VAL A 140 -7.16 1.27 -9.15
CA VAL A 140 -7.62 2.21 -10.18
C VAL A 140 -8.68 1.59 -11.10
N ALA A 141 -8.60 0.29 -11.38
CA ALA A 141 -9.65 -0.42 -12.10
C ALA A 141 -10.99 -0.34 -11.35
N SER A 142 -10.99 -0.49 -10.02
CA SER A 142 -12.19 -0.35 -9.19
C SER A 142 -12.76 1.08 -9.17
N LEU A 143 -11.95 2.08 -9.52
CA LEU A 143 -12.35 3.49 -9.67
C LEU A 143 -12.68 3.85 -11.12
N GLY A 144 -12.70 2.88 -12.05
CA GLY A 144 -13.16 3.05 -13.43
C GLY A 144 -12.08 3.37 -14.45
N ALA A 145 -10.79 3.17 -14.12
CA ALA A 145 -9.69 3.33 -15.08
C ALA A 145 -9.88 2.42 -16.29
N THR A 146 -9.67 2.95 -17.48
CA THR A 146 -9.73 2.21 -18.75
C THR A 146 -8.38 2.16 -19.46
N GLU A 147 -7.48 3.07 -19.10
CA GLU A 147 -6.16 3.18 -19.72
C GLU A 147 -5.06 3.34 -18.66
N VAL A 148 -3.95 2.64 -18.84
CA VAL A 148 -2.78 2.78 -17.98
C VAL A 148 -1.50 2.92 -18.79
N LEU A 149 -0.70 3.94 -18.47
CA LEU A 149 0.65 4.11 -18.97
C LEU A 149 1.65 3.69 -17.88
N VAL A 150 2.30 2.56 -18.04
CA VAL A 150 3.33 2.09 -17.09
C VAL A 150 4.67 2.69 -17.47
N THR A 151 5.22 3.50 -16.57
CA THR A 151 6.55 4.12 -16.73
C THR A 151 7.55 3.41 -15.82
N THR A 152 8.55 2.74 -16.42
CA THR A 152 9.52 1.93 -15.67
C THR A 152 10.90 1.96 -16.32
N ARG A 153 11.95 1.69 -15.50
CA ARG A 153 13.32 1.46 -16.00
C ARG A 153 13.49 0.05 -16.61
N SER A 154 12.61 -0.86 -16.26
CA SER A 154 12.71 -2.29 -16.58
C SER A 154 11.42 -2.72 -17.31
N PRO A 155 11.36 -2.57 -18.64
CA PRO A 155 10.17 -2.93 -19.43
C PRO A 155 9.73 -4.40 -19.23
N GLU A 156 10.68 -5.30 -19.00
CA GLU A 156 10.40 -6.71 -18.73
C GLU A 156 9.55 -6.93 -17.47
N LYS A 157 9.68 -6.04 -16.47
CA LYS A 157 8.83 -6.08 -15.25
C LYS A 157 7.42 -5.59 -15.51
N ALA A 158 7.20 -4.85 -16.59
CA ALA A 158 5.87 -4.38 -16.97
C ALA A 158 5.01 -5.49 -17.59
N THR A 159 5.58 -6.57 -18.10
CA THR A 159 4.84 -7.65 -18.76
C THR A 159 3.75 -8.24 -17.85
N ALA A 160 4.06 -8.51 -16.59
CA ALA A 160 3.09 -9.03 -15.63
C ALA A 160 1.98 -7.99 -15.32
N LEU A 161 2.31 -6.69 -15.33
CA LEU A 161 1.34 -5.62 -15.13
C LEU A 161 0.40 -5.48 -16.33
N PHE A 162 0.88 -5.70 -17.54
CA PHE A 162 0.03 -5.69 -18.74
C PHE A 162 -0.99 -6.83 -18.72
N ALA A 163 -0.56 -8.04 -18.40
CA ALA A 163 -1.48 -9.18 -18.25
C ALA A 163 -2.53 -8.93 -17.16
N LEU A 164 -2.14 -8.28 -16.06
CA LEU A 164 -3.09 -7.89 -15.02
C LEU A 164 -4.04 -6.79 -15.49
N ALA A 165 -3.55 -5.75 -16.17
CA ALA A 165 -4.38 -4.67 -16.70
C ALA A 165 -5.43 -5.20 -17.68
N GLU A 166 -5.04 -6.09 -18.60
CA GLU A 166 -5.96 -6.77 -19.54
C GLU A 166 -7.03 -7.58 -18.79
N ARG A 167 -6.66 -8.35 -17.78
CA ARG A 167 -7.62 -9.08 -16.93
C ARG A 167 -8.60 -8.17 -16.20
N LEU A 168 -8.19 -6.93 -15.91
CA LEU A 168 -9.00 -5.88 -15.27
C LEU A 168 -9.78 -5.03 -16.27
N GLY A 169 -9.70 -5.33 -17.58
CA GLY A 169 -10.40 -4.60 -18.63
C GLY A 169 -9.77 -3.26 -19.01
N MET A 170 -8.50 -3.03 -18.68
CA MET A 170 -7.76 -1.81 -19.02
C MET A 170 -6.82 -2.04 -20.19
N SER A 171 -6.68 -1.04 -21.07
CA SER A 171 -5.58 -0.98 -22.03
C SER A 171 -4.30 -0.55 -21.32
N ALA A 172 -3.18 -1.22 -21.61
CA ALA A 172 -1.90 -0.91 -20.98
C ALA A 172 -0.82 -0.62 -22.02
N THR A 173 -0.08 0.46 -21.82
CA THR A 173 1.09 0.81 -22.62
C THR A 173 2.31 1.02 -21.73
N ALA A 174 3.52 0.92 -22.30
CA ALA A 174 4.74 1.18 -21.56
C ALA A 174 5.49 2.38 -22.12
N ALA A 175 6.13 3.12 -21.23
CA ALA A 175 7.15 4.10 -21.58
C ALA A 175 8.38 3.92 -20.69
N GLY A 176 9.57 4.13 -21.28
CA GLY A 176 10.79 4.32 -20.51
C GLY A 176 10.75 5.65 -19.75
N LEU A 177 11.68 5.82 -18.79
CA LEU A 177 11.76 7.06 -18.00
C LEU A 177 12.05 8.31 -18.85
N SER A 178 12.76 8.16 -19.97
CA SER A 178 13.08 9.24 -20.93
C SER A 178 12.28 9.16 -22.23
N GLY A 179 11.36 8.19 -22.34
CA GLY A 179 10.58 7.94 -23.57
C GLY A 179 9.50 8.98 -23.80
N ARG A 180 9.18 9.24 -25.10
CA ARG A 180 7.99 9.99 -25.46
C ARG A 180 6.74 9.21 -25.08
N ARG A 181 5.76 9.90 -24.51
CA ARG A 181 4.49 9.35 -24.03
C ARG A 181 3.36 9.51 -25.04
N GLY A 182 3.66 9.96 -26.24
CA GLY A 182 2.63 10.35 -27.21
C GLY A 182 1.70 11.42 -26.64
N ASP A 183 0.43 11.32 -26.96
CA ASP A 183 -0.63 12.24 -26.51
C ASP A 183 -1.34 11.76 -25.22
N PHE A 184 -0.69 10.86 -24.42
CA PHE A 184 -1.29 10.35 -23.20
C PHE A 184 -1.37 11.44 -22.12
N VAL A 185 -2.58 11.83 -21.77
CA VAL A 185 -2.87 12.78 -20.70
C VAL A 185 -3.51 12.01 -19.53
N ALA A 186 -2.76 11.89 -18.44
CA ALA A 186 -3.26 11.23 -17.24
C ALA A 186 -4.14 12.18 -16.42
N ASP A 187 -5.23 11.67 -15.86
CA ASP A 187 -6.01 12.32 -14.81
C ASP A 187 -5.51 11.94 -13.39
N LEU A 188 -4.80 10.80 -13.28
CA LEU A 188 -4.13 10.37 -12.07
C LEU A 188 -2.69 9.90 -12.39
N VAL A 189 -1.73 10.37 -11.62
CA VAL A 189 -0.35 9.84 -11.62
C VAL A 189 -0.11 9.13 -10.29
N VAL A 190 0.33 7.86 -10.34
CA VAL A 190 0.71 7.12 -9.13
C VAL A 190 2.18 6.74 -9.19
N SER A 191 2.96 7.24 -8.23
CA SER A 191 4.38 6.86 -8.08
C SER A 191 4.51 5.77 -7.02
N THR A 192 5.10 4.64 -7.40
CA THR A 192 5.42 3.53 -6.48
C THR A 192 6.93 3.39 -6.26
N LEU A 193 7.66 4.47 -6.48
CA LEU A 193 9.11 4.50 -6.28
C LEU A 193 9.46 4.69 -4.80
N PRO A 194 10.62 4.17 -4.35
CA PRO A 194 11.12 4.46 -3.01
C PRO A 194 11.34 5.95 -2.78
N GLY A 195 11.16 6.40 -1.53
CA GLY A 195 11.46 7.76 -1.12
C GLY A 195 12.88 8.21 -1.50
N GLY A 196 13.04 9.51 -1.77
CA GLY A 196 14.32 10.09 -2.19
C GLY A 196 14.75 9.75 -3.63
N THR A 197 13.96 8.98 -4.38
CA THR A 197 14.26 8.70 -5.79
C THR A 197 14.19 9.99 -6.61
N ARG A 198 15.31 10.38 -7.19
CA ARG A 198 15.35 11.46 -8.19
C ARG A 198 14.91 10.90 -9.54
N LEU A 199 13.84 11.45 -10.06
CA LEU A 199 13.25 11.03 -11.32
C LEU A 199 13.19 12.23 -12.26
N ASP A 200 14.06 12.21 -13.28
CA ASP A 200 14.01 13.17 -14.39
C ASP A 200 13.00 12.65 -15.45
N LEU A 201 11.72 12.74 -15.08
CA LEU A 201 10.62 12.27 -15.89
C LEU A 201 9.96 13.48 -16.55
N PRO A 202 10.04 13.65 -17.89
CA PRO A 202 9.35 14.76 -18.56
C PRO A 202 7.83 14.52 -18.48
N LEU A 203 7.15 15.27 -17.62
CA LEU A 203 5.68 15.31 -17.54
C LEU A 203 5.18 16.57 -18.24
N PRO A 204 4.13 16.47 -19.08
CA PRO A 204 3.48 17.65 -19.66
C PRO A 204 2.98 18.62 -18.59
N ALA A 205 2.97 19.91 -18.89
CA ALA A 205 2.49 20.94 -17.95
C ALA A 205 1.02 20.71 -17.57
N GLU A 206 0.21 20.24 -18.50
CA GLU A 206 -1.20 19.89 -18.30
C GLU A 206 -1.38 18.76 -17.27
N VAL A 207 -0.48 17.76 -17.29
CA VAL A 207 -0.50 16.67 -16.30
C VAL A 207 -0.06 17.19 -14.93
N LEU A 208 1.00 18.02 -14.87
CA LEU A 208 1.49 18.58 -13.61
C LEU A 208 0.45 19.47 -12.91
N SER A 209 -0.35 20.23 -13.66
CA SER A 209 -1.35 21.15 -13.10
C SER A 209 -2.76 20.58 -13.03
N GLY A 210 -3.09 19.58 -13.87
CA GLY A 210 -4.46 19.07 -14.00
C GLY A 210 -4.69 17.70 -13.39
N ALA A 211 -3.67 16.85 -13.32
CA ALA A 211 -3.78 15.54 -12.71
C ALA A 211 -3.57 15.59 -11.18
N THR A 212 -4.08 14.58 -10.51
CA THR A 212 -3.69 14.32 -9.10
C THR A 212 -2.49 13.39 -9.08
N LEU A 213 -1.47 13.68 -8.25
CA LEU A 213 -0.39 12.76 -7.92
C LEU A 213 -0.71 12.04 -6.61
N LEU A 214 -0.69 10.72 -6.60
CA LEU A 214 -0.51 9.91 -5.40
C LEU A 214 0.92 9.37 -5.40
N ASP A 215 1.74 9.81 -4.45
CA ASP A 215 3.08 9.27 -4.27
C ASP A 215 3.10 8.36 -3.04
N VAL A 216 3.36 7.05 -3.22
CA VAL A 216 3.37 6.10 -2.10
C VAL A 216 4.53 6.33 -1.13
N ALA A 217 5.54 7.10 -1.55
CA ALA A 217 6.60 7.55 -0.65
C ALA A 217 6.08 8.64 0.29
N TYR A 218 6.59 8.63 1.52
CA TYR A 218 6.26 9.60 2.55
C TYR A 218 7.47 10.10 3.35
N ASP A 219 8.65 9.56 3.08
CA ASP A 219 9.91 9.96 3.72
C ASP A 219 11.08 9.84 2.72
N PRO A 220 11.80 10.96 2.44
CA PRO A 220 11.47 12.36 2.80
C PRO A 220 10.23 12.88 2.07
N TRP A 221 9.52 13.83 2.70
CA TRP A 221 8.32 14.46 2.14
C TRP A 221 8.43 15.99 2.16
N PRO A 222 8.00 16.75 1.12
CA PRO A 222 7.52 16.22 -0.18
C PRO A 222 8.65 15.56 -0.99
N THR A 223 8.29 14.59 -1.83
CA THR A 223 9.25 14.01 -2.80
C THR A 223 9.58 15.02 -3.91
N PRO A 224 10.68 14.83 -4.67
CA PRO A 224 10.97 15.70 -5.82
C PRO A 224 9.83 15.72 -6.85
N LEU A 225 9.10 14.61 -7.04
CA LEU A 225 7.96 14.56 -7.93
C LEU A 225 6.77 15.33 -7.35
N ALA A 226 6.47 15.13 -6.08
CA ALA A 226 5.42 15.88 -5.39
C ALA A 226 5.66 17.40 -5.42
N THR A 227 6.91 17.83 -5.22
CA THR A 227 7.30 19.24 -5.32
C THR A 227 6.96 19.82 -6.70
N ARG A 228 7.27 19.10 -7.78
CA ARG A 228 6.96 19.56 -9.14
C ARG A 228 5.46 19.74 -9.40
N PHE A 229 4.61 18.84 -8.87
CA PHE A 229 3.15 18.99 -8.96
C PHE A 229 2.67 20.21 -8.18
N LEU A 230 3.14 20.40 -6.95
CA LEU A 230 2.76 21.55 -6.11
C LEU A 230 3.18 22.89 -6.74
N GLU A 231 4.39 22.98 -7.29
CA GLU A 231 4.90 24.17 -7.98
C GLU A 231 4.09 24.50 -9.25
N ALA A 232 3.54 23.48 -9.91
CA ALA A 232 2.66 23.65 -11.06
C ALA A 232 1.19 23.93 -10.69
N GLY A 233 0.84 23.98 -9.40
CA GLY A 233 -0.54 24.16 -8.91
C GLY A 233 -1.40 22.90 -8.95
N GLY A 234 -0.78 21.73 -9.10
CA GLY A 234 -1.47 20.43 -9.10
C GLY A 234 -1.76 19.89 -7.69
N SER A 235 -2.56 18.84 -7.65
CA SER A 235 -2.96 18.15 -6.41
C SER A 235 -2.02 17.00 -6.07
N VAL A 236 -1.71 16.82 -4.77
CA VAL A 236 -0.80 15.76 -4.31
C VAL A 236 -1.39 15.04 -3.10
N ILE A 237 -1.34 13.71 -3.14
CA ILE A 237 -1.73 12.82 -2.04
C ILE A 237 -0.45 12.13 -1.53
N SER A 238 -0.19 12.28 -0.23
CA SER A 238 0.96 11.63 0.41
C SER A 238 0.73 10.14 0.62
N GLY A 239 1.79 9.34 0.52
CA GLY A 239 1.79 7.93 0.87
C GLY A 239 1.34 7.62 2.30
N LEU A 240 1.35 8.60 3.21
CA LEU A 240 0.79 8.46 4.56
C LEU A 240 -0.72 8.17 4.52
N GLU A 241 -1.46 8.74 3.55
CA GLU A 241 -2.90 8.45 3.40
C GLU A 241 -3.13 6.98 3.01
N MET A 242 -2.35 6.44 2.10
CA MET A 242 -2.38 5.01 1.79
C MET A 242 -1.96 4.18 3.01
N LEU A 243 -0.90 4.59 3.70
CA LEU A 243 -0.32 3.86 4.82
C LEU A 243 -1.32 3.70 5.97
N VAL A 244 -2.03 4.77 6.37
CA VAL A 244 -3.00 4.70 7.47
C VAL A 244 -4.20 3.83 7.11
N ASN A 245 -4.71 3.94 5.88
CA ASN A 245 -5.89 3.18 5.47
C ASN A 245 -5.60 1.67 5.31
N GLN A 246 -4.44 1.30 4.71
CA GLN A 246 -4.05 -0.11 4.64
C GLN A 246 -3.78 -0.69 6.04
N ALA A 247 -3.23 0.10 6.97
CA ALA A 247 -3.01 -0.33 8.34
C ALA A 247 -4.34 -0.52 9.10
N LEU A 248 -5.36 0.31 8.86
CA LEU A 248 -6.70 0.09 9.42
C LEU A 248 -7.28 -1.25 8.97
N ALA A 249 -7.17 -1.60 7.68
CA ALA A 249 -7.60 -2.91 7.20
C ALA A 249 -6.79 -4.06 7.83
N GLN A 250 -5.50 -3.86 8.12
CA GLN A 250 -4.70 -4.81 8.88
C GLN A 250 -5.20 -4.97 10.31
N VAL A 251 -5.56 -3.87 10.99
CA VAL A 251 -6.16 -3.90 12.34
C VAL A 251 -7.45 -4.70 12.33
N ARG A 252 -8.33 -4.51 11.33
CA ARG A 252 -9.55 -5.33 11.16
C ARG A 252 -9.19 -6.82 11.10
N ILE A 253 -8.25 -7.20 10.23
CA ILE A 253 -7.83 -8.60 10.06
C ILE A 253 -7.28 -9.17 11.38
N PHE A 254 -6.42 -8.45 12.07
CA PHE A 254 -5.81 -8.94 13.30
C PHE A 254 -6.82 -9.07 14.44
N VAL A 255 -7.80 -8.17 14.53
CA VAL A 255 -8.81 -8.18 15.59
C VAL A 255 -9.94 -9.15 15.27
N THR A 256 -10.53 -9.04 14.08
CA THR A 256 -11.77 -9.73 13.70
C THR A 256 -11.56 -10.97 12.82
N GLY A 257 -10.37 -11.13 12.24
CA GLY A 257 -10.07 -12.19 11.28
C GLY A 257 -10.45 -11.85 9.83
N SER A 258 -11.02 -10.66 9.55
CA SER A 258 -11.54 -10.29 8.23
C SER A 258 -11.26 -8.82 7.90
N PRO A 259 -10.83 -8.48 6.67
CA PRO A 259 -10.65 -7.09 6.24
C PRO A 259 -11.99 -6.33 6.06
N GLN A 260 -13.12 -7.06 5.91
CA GLN A 260 -14.44 -6.47 5.68
C GLN A 260 -15.20 -6.16 6.98
N THR A 261 -14.79 -6.74 8.10
CA THR A 261 -15.46 -6.55 9.38
C THR A 261 -14.84 -5.37 10.13
N PRO A 262 -15.55 -4.25 10.30
CA PRO A 262 -15.05 -3.11 11.06
C PRO A 262 -14.75 -3.50 12.53
N VAL A 263 -13.81 -2.79 13.14
CA VAL A 263 -13.57 -2.85 14.58
C VAL A 263 -14.52 -1.93 15.33
N ASP A 264 -14.67 -2.14 16.63
CA ASP A 264 -15.49 -1.28 17.49
C ASP A 264 -14.99 0.16 17.44
N ASP A 265 -15.92 1.12 17.34
CA ASP A 265 -15.64 2.57 17.17
C ASP A 265 -14.50 2.87 16.19
N GLU A 266 -14.55 2.26 15.03
CA GLU A 266 -13.49 2.36 14.00
C GLU A 266 -13.15 3.82 13.63
N ALA A 267 -14.14 4.72 13.71
CA ALA A 267 -13.88 6.14 13.44
C ALA A 267 -12.92 6.76 14.47
N SER A 268 -13.02 6.41 15.75
CA SER A 268 -12.08 6.82 16.80
C SER A 268 -10.70 6.18 16.58
N VAL A 269 -10.69 4.89 16.25
CA VAL A 269 -9.45 4.17 15.92
C VAL A 269 -8.71 4.86 14.77
N LEU A 270 -9.40 5.15 13.67
CA LEU A 270 -8.79 5.84 12.53
C LEU A 270 -8.28 7.24 12.90
N ARG A 271 -9.03 8.00 13.69
CA ARG A 271 -8.58 9.31 14.19
C ARG A 271 -7.29 9.19 15.01
N ALA A 272 -7.23 8.24 15.93
CA ALA A 272 -6.04 7.99 16.75
C ALA A 272 -4.83 7.58 15.90
N MET A 273 -5.03 6.70 14.91
CA MET A 273 -3.99 6.29 13.96
C MET A 273 -3.47 7.49 13.14
N ARG A 274 -4.36 8.32 12.57
CA ARG A 274 -3.97 9.51 11.81
C ARG A 274 -3.16 10.48 12.65
N ALA A 275 -3.63 10.77 13.87
CA ALA A 275 -2.95 11.66 14.81
C ALA A 275 -1.54 11.15 15.18
N SER A 276 -1.36 9.83 15.32
CA SER A 276 -0.07 9.24 15.70
C SER A 276 1.06 9.47 14.68
N ILE A 277 0.72 9.72 13.43
CA ILE A 277 1.69 9.98 12.34
C ILE A 277 1.61 11.41 11.80
N GLY A 278 0.89 12.31 12.50
CA GLY A 278 0.78 13.73 12.15
C GLY A 278 -0.15 14.05 10.99
N LEU A 279 -1.04 13.13 10.59
CA LEU A 279 -2.09 13.43 9.61
C LEU A 279 -3.25 14.19 10.25
N PRO A 280 -3.84 15.19 9.55
CA PRO A 280 -5.02 15.89 10.02
C PRO A 280 -6.22 14.93 10.10
N PRO A 281 -7.25 15.26 10.92
CA PRO A 281 -8.53 14.58 10.87
C PRO A 281 -9.11 14.55 9.45
N LEU A 282 -9.90 13.53 9.13
CA LEU A 282 -10.65 13.55 7.87
C LEU A 282 -11.65 14.71 7.89
N PRO A 283 -11.86 15.40 6.76
CA PRO A 283 -12.95 16.37 6.66
C PRO A 283 -14.31 15.66 6.93
N HIS A 284 -15.20 16.36 7.60
CA HIS A 284 -16.55 15.88 7.93
C HIS A 284 -17.44 15.79 6.70
#